data_f66059d356b1667c7e88092ea1baa306
#
_entry.id   f66059d356b1667c7e88092ea1baa306
#
_cell.length_a   1.000
_cell.length_b   1.000
_cell.length_c   1.000
_cell.angle_alpha   90.00
_cell.angle_beta   90.00
_cell.angle_gamma   90.00
#
_symmetry.space_group_name_H-M   'P 1'
#
loop_
_entity.id
_entity.type
_entity.pdbx_description
1 polymer ?
#
loop_
_entity_poly.entity_id
_entity_poly.type
_entity_poly.pdbx_seq_one_letter_code
_entity_poly.pdbx_strand_id
1 'polypeptide(L)'
;MRAWVCWLMLLGLGTAQTPQAPSGPKPNAPPVDVAPPTDAPLPQNDPAKDLTPLLHQFVQVLSAVETQGAEQAPVEKLVYEGAIPSMLRQLDPHTQFFDPGQFQQLRQMEDSEQKGFGSIVSVLPGQVIFLQTMPGTPSNKAGIQAGDELVGVNNIAIRTLEAQQIIGLLTEARQQKVTIYVRRQGSAKLLDFTLTPELVDSPSVDRAFPLRPGFGYIRITSWDVQTAKQLREAIDKLGGSRLNGLVLDLRNNPGGVVKAALDVAAMFLQPGQRILTAKGRASQDQAADVPKNASPFTFKVAILINAKTASASEILSGALQDHDRGVIVGEPSYGKGLVQSVMTLAGGTGLAITTAFYYTPSGRSIQRPLRNSALSETFRGNRESPTYKTDKGRVVTGGGGIQPDIRVTPEALSRLEAVLDASGAVTTFATQYLSQHSPLPESFRVTPETIDEFKVFLAARQIQPGVGEWSDERTWISNHLKQEIITQAKGVDKGDEIQAQFDPQVQAALKAIETGTLLADR
;
A
#
# COMPACT_ATOMS: atom_id res chain seq x y z
N MET A 1 10.44 -6.96 -13.41
CA MET A 1 9.65 -7.50 -12.27
C MET A 1 10.55 -7.39 -11.07
N ARG A 2 10.32 -6.42 -10.21
CA ARG A 2 11.10 -6.31 -8.97
C ARG A 2 10.80 -7.53 -8.11
N ALA A 3 11.84 -8.24 -7.59
CA ALA A 3 11.63 -9.19 -6.51
C ALA A 3 10.88 -8.44 -5.41
N TRP A 4 9.73 -8.94 -5.13
CA TRP A 4 8.87 -8.37 -4.12
C TRP A 4 9.47 -8.75 -2.79
N VAL A 5 10.19 -7.83 -2.16
CA VAL A 5 10.21 -7.82 -0.72
C VAL A 5 8.75 -7.59 -0.35
N CYS A 6 7.99 -8.69 -0.35
CA CYS A 6 6.64 -8.66 0.17
C CYS A 6 6.78 -8.41 1.65
N TRP A 7 6.61 -7.16 1.99
CA TRP A 7 6.13 -6.81 3.31
C TRP A 7 4.83 -7.58 3.48
N LEU A 8 4.92 -8.75 4.11
CA LEU A 8 3.74 -9.47 4.58
C LEU A 8 3.26 -8.89 5.92
N MET A 9 3.21 -7.57 5.98
CA MET A 9 1.99 -6.88 6.32
C MET A 9 1.17 -6.90 5.04
N LEU A 10 0.30 -7.90 4.85
CA LEU A 10 -0.48 -8.06 3.63
C LEU A 10 -1.51 -6.93 3.53
N LEU A 11 -1.06 -5.81 2.97
CA LEU A 11 -1.89 -4.89 2.24
C LEU A 11 -2.12 -5.55 0.88
N GLY A 12 -3.36 -5.85 0.53
CA GLY A 12 -3.71 -6.44 -0.75
C GLY A 12 -3.27 -5.54 -1.90
N LEU A 13 -2.25 -5.95 -2.66
CA LEU A 13 -1.77 -5.25 -3.85
C LEU A 13 -2.35 -5.92 -5.08
N GLY A 14 -3.22 -5.17 -5.77
CA GLY A 14 -3.74 -5.55 -7.08
C GLY A 14 -2.68 -5.47 -8.17
N THR A 15 -2.55 -6.52 -8.95
CA THR A 15 -1.71 -6.61 -10.15
C THR A 15 -2.49 -6.21 -11.39
N ALA A 16 -1.82 -5.54 -12.35
CA ALA A 16 -2.36 -5.22 -13.66
C ALA A 16 -2.64 -6.53 -14.45
N GLN A 17 -3.81 -6.63 -15.07
CA GLN A 17 -4.30 -7.81 -15.79
C GLN A 17 -3.88 -7.82 -17.26
N THR A 18 -3.39 -8.99 -17.72
CA THR A 18 -3.63 -9.52 -19.06
C THR A 18 -4.94 -10.32 -19.07
N PRO A 19 -5.73 -10.35 -20.15
CA PRO A 19 -7.05 -10.97 -20.14
C PRO A 19 -6.96 -12.49 -20.22
N GLN A 20 -7.40 -13.18 -19.18
CA GLN A 20 -7.70 -14.62 -19.17
C GLN A 20 -9.08 -14.87 -18.55
N ALA A 21 -9.72 -15.94 -19.03
CA ALA A 21 -11.09 -16.37 -18.77
C ALA A 21 -11.48 -16.47 -17.26
N PRO A 22 -12.79 -16.49 -16.92
CA PRO A 22 -13.28 -16.25 -15.59
C PRO A 22 -13.01 -17.44 -14.65
N SER A 23 -12.12 -17.25 -13.72
CA SER A 23 -12.00 -18.06 -12.50
C SER A 23 -12.39 -17.21 -11.31
N GLY A 24 -13.13 -17.76 -10.38
CA GLY A 24 -13.86 -17.21 -9.24
C GLY A 24 -13.31 -15.98 -8.50
N PRO A 25 -14.05 -15.39 -7.56
CA PRO A 25 -13.79 -14.06 -7.03
C PRO A 25 -12.42 -13.97 -6.37
N LYS A 26 -11.56 -13.10 -6.92
CA LYS A 26 -10.26 -12.80 -6.34
C LYS A 26 -10.44 -11.79 -5.19
N PRO A 27 -9.85 -12.02 -4.00
CA PRO A 27 -9.84 -11.05 -2.92
C PRO A 27 -8.77 -9.98 -3.16
N ASN A 28 -9.00 -9.04 -4.07
CA ASN A 28 -8.10 -7.92 -4.29
C ASN A 28 -8.87 -6.69 -4.78
N ALA A 29 -9.81 -6.23 -3.93
CA ALA A 29 -10.32 -4.88 -4.06
C ALA A 29 -9.33 -3.91 -3.39
N PRO A 30 -9.09 -2.73 -3.97
CA PRO A 30 -8.37 -1.66 -3.27
C PRO A 30 -9.14 -1.31 -1.99
N PRO A 31 -8.45 -0.84 -0.92
CA PRO A 31 -9.12 -0.40 0.29
C PRO A 31 -10.21 0.61 -0.06
N VAL A 32 -11.35 0.43 0.57
CA VAL A 32 -12.52 1.29 0.40
C VAL A 32 -12.29 2.55 1.22
N ASP A 33 -12.50 3.72 0.62
CA ASP A 33 -12.53 4.98 1.35
C ASP A 33 -13.73 4.98 2.26
N VAL A 34 -13.50 4.76 3.54
CA VAL A 34 -14.56 4.68 4.52
C VAL A 34 -14.79 6.07 5.09
N ALA A 35 -15.89 6.69 4.70
CA ALA A 35 -16.54 7.64 5.59
C ALA A 35 -17.00 6.85 6.83
N PRO A 36 -16.93 7.40 8.06
CA PRO A 36 -17.38 6.70 9.25
C PRO A 36 -18.76 6.14 9.00
N PRO A 37 -19.05 4.90 9.44
CA PRO A 37 -20.33 4.26 9.21
C PRO A 37 -21.42 5.18 9.73
N THR A 38 -22.18 5.76 8.83
CA THR A 38 -23.38 6.48 9.21
C THR A 38 -24.46 5.42 9.39
N ASP A 39 -24.96 5.26 10.60
CA ASP A 39 -26.22 4.58 10.88
C ASP A 39 -27.42 5.36 10.26
N ALA A 40 -27.19 5.99 9.13
CA ALA A 40 -28.20 6.70 8.40
C ALA A 40 -29.23 5.67 7.92
N PRO A 41 -30.51 5.85 8.25
CA PRO A 41 -31.55 4.96 7.75
C PRO A 41 -31.48 4.94 6.23
N LEU A 42 -31.60 3.74 5.64
CA LEU A 42 -31.73 3.58 4.20
C LEU A 42 -32.79 4.57 3.70
N PRO A 43 -32.51 5.31 2.60
CA PRO A 43 -33.47 6.26 2.05
C PRO A 43 -34.79 5.52 1.81
N GLN A 44 -35.85 6.06 2.36
CA GLN A 44 -37.20 5.54 2.11
C GLN A 44 -37.45 5.60 0.61
N ASN A 45 -38.05 4.55 0.05
CA ASN A 45 -38.38 4.48 -1.37
C ASN A 45 -39.07 5.77 -1.82
N ASP A 46 -38.59 6.34 -2.91
CA ASP A 46 -39.28 7.42 -3.60
C ASP A 46 -40.68 6.85 -4.01
N PRO A 47 -41.77 7.33 -3.44
CA PRO A 47 -43.11 6.82 -3.75
C PRO A 47 -43.48 7.00 -5.23
N ALA A 48 -42.71 7.80 -5.99
CA ALA A 48 -42.93 7.98 -7.42
C ALA A 48 -42.36 6.83 -8.28
N LYS A 49 -41.57 5.91 -7.72
CA LYS A 49 -41.02 4.75 -8.45
C LYS A 49 -41.53 3.44 -7.85
N ASP A 50 -42.57 2.90 -8.46
CA ASP A 50 -43.03 1.54 -8.13
C ASP A 50 -42.05 0.52 -8.70
N LEU A 51 -41.19 -0.05 -7.85
CA LEU A 51 -40.24 -1.10 -8.19
C LEU A 51 -40.86 -2.51 -8.17
N THR A 52 -42.10 -2.64 -7.75
CA THR A 52 -42.78 -3.95 -7.60
C THR A 52 -42.75 -4.78 -8.88
N PRO A 53 -43.02 -4.23 -10.08
CA PRO A 53 -42.99 -5.01 -11.32
C PRO A 53 -41.59 -5.56 -11.62
N LEU A 54 -40.53 -4.75 -11.41
CA LEU A 54 -39.12 -5.16 -11.66
C LEU A 54 -38.69 -6.23 -10.66
N LEU A 55 -39.05 -6.09 -9.40
CA LEU A 55 -38.74 -7.10 -8.37
C LEU A 55 -39.49 -8.41 -8.66
N HIS A 56 -40.74 -8.34 -9.11
CA HIS A 56 -41.50 -9.54 -9.51
C HIS A 56 -40.82 -10.27 -10.67
N GLN A 57 -40.41 -9.52 -11.68
CA GLN A 57 -39.68 -10.08 -12.83
C GLN A 57 -38.34 -10.69 -12.43
N PHE A 58 -37.59 -10.03 -11.53
CA PHE A 58 -36.33 -10.56 -11.00
C PHE A 58 -36.54 -11.89 -10.29
N VAL A 59 -37.57 -11.98 -9.40
CA VAL A 59 -37.89 -13.19 -8.67
C VAL A 59 -38.35 -14.32 -9.61
N GLN A 60 -39.13 -14.02 -10.67
CA GLN A 60 -39.51 -15.01 -11.67
C GLN A 60 -38.29 -15.59 -12.40
N VAL A 61 -37.33 -14.75 -12.80
CA VAL A 61 -36.08 -15.20 -13.43
C VAL A 61 -35.26 -16.06 -12.48
N LEU A 62 -35.10 -15.63 -11.23
CA LEU A 62 -34.36 -16.39 -10.21
C LEU A 62 -35.01 -17.77 -9.96
N SER A 63 -36.35 -17.84 -9.82
CA SER A 63 -37.08 -19.09 -9.67
C SER A 63 -36.94 -20.01 -10.90
N ALA A 64 -36.94 -19.46 -12.11
CA ALA A 64 -36.72 -20.24 -13.32
C ALA A 64 -35.31 -20.83 -13.36
N VAL A 65 -34.29 -20.06 -12.98
CA VAL A 65 -32.89 -20.54 -12.91
C VAL A 65 -32.76 -21.65 -11.85
N GLU A 66 -33.40 -21.49 -10.69
CA GLU A 66 -33.37 -22.48 -9.61
C GLU A 66 -34.07 -23.79 -9.99
N THR A 67 -35.21 -23.70 -10.70
CA THR A 67 -36.07 -24.87 -10.99
C THR A 67 -35.74 -25.54 -12.32
N GLN A 68 -35.21 -24.83 -13.29
CA GLN A 68 -34.99 -25.30 -14.66
C GLN A 68 -33.54 -25.26 -15.13
N GLY A 69 -32.62 -24.72 -14.32
CA GLY A 69 -31.20 -24.70 -14.63
C GLY A 69 -30.65 -26.12 -14.80
N ALA A 70 -29.75 -26.32 -15.77
CA ALA A 70 -29.10 -27.62 -16.02
C ALA A 70 -28.26 -28.12 -14.82
N GLU A 71 -27.78 -27.19 -14.00
CA GLU A 71 -27.05 -27.45 -12.75
C GLU A 71 -27.66 -26.62 -11.61
N GLN A 72 -27.73 -27.20 -10.42
CA GLN A 72 -28.17 -26.48 -9.22
C GLN A 72 -27.10 -25.51 -8.75
N ALA A 73 -27.44 -24.24 -8.60
CA ALA A 73 -26.60 -23.23 -7.97
C ALA A 73 -27.31 -22.69 -6.70
N PRO A 74 -26.59 -22.53 -5.58
CA PRO A 74 -27.18 -21.94 -4.38
C PRO A 74 -27.69 -20.52 -4.67
N VAL A 75 -28.94 -20.23 -4.26
CA VAL A 75 -29.61 -18.93 -4.49
C VAL A 75 -28.78 -17.78 -3.97
N GLU A 76 -28.20 -17.92 -2.77
CA GLU A 76 -27.33 -16.93 -2.17
C GLU A 76 -26.12 -16.59 -3.09
N LYS A 77 -25.53 -17.61 -3.70
CA LYS A 77 -24.41 -17.41 -4.64
C LYS A 77 -24.85 -16.64 -5.89
N LEU A 78 -26.02 -17.00 -6.46
CA LEU A 78 -26.58 -16.31 -7.62
C LEU A 78 -26.85 -14.83 -7.32
N VAL A 79 -27.30 -14.51 -6.10
CA VAL A 79 -27.61 -13.14 -5.69
C VAL A 79 -26.35 -12.39 -5.28
N TYR A 80 -25.56 -12.93 -4.35
CA TYR A 80 -24.43 -12.21 -3.73
C TYR A 80 -23.18 -12.14 -4.62
N GLU A 81 -22.90 -13.18 -5.39
CA GLU A 81 -21.76 -13.20 -6.31
C GLU A 81 -22.14 -12.81 -7.77
N GLY A 82 -23.43 -12.91 -8.11
CA GLY A 82 -23.96 -12.66 -9.44
C GLY A 82 -24.71 -11.33 -9.58
N ALA A 83 -25.96 -11.31 -9.14
CA ALA A 83 -26.91 -10.22 -9.43
C ALA A 83 -26.48 -8.88 -8.80
N ILE A 84 -26.19 -8.85 -7.50
CA ILE A 84 -25.81 -7.61 -6.80
C ILE A 84 -24.51 -7.03 -7.37
N PRO A 85 -23.40 -7.77 -7.46
CA PRO A 85 -22.17 -7.23 -8.05
C PRO A 85 -22.34 -6.77 -9.51
N SER A 86 -23.18 -7.46 -10.31
CA SER A 86 -23.43 -7.06 -11.69
C SER A 86 -24.20 -5.74 -11.79
N MET A 87 -25.18 -5.52 -10.91
CA MET A 87 -25.88 -4.24 -10.80
C MET A 87 -24.94 -3.11 -10.37
N LEU A 88 -24.11 -3.35 -9.36
CA LEU A 88 -23.20 -2.33 -8.83
C LEU A 88 -22.12 -1.93 -9.83
N ARG A 89 -21.61 -2.87 -10.62
CA ARG A 89 -20.65 -2.58 -11.70
C ARG A 89 -21.19 -1.65 -12.80
N GLN A 90 -22.51 -1.51 -12.93
CA GLN A 90 -23.09 -0.50 -13.85
C GLN A 90 -22.89 0.93 -13.32
N LEU A 91 -22.71 1.11 -12.02
CA LEU A 91 -22.46 2.42 -11.44
C LEU A 91 -20.99 2.83 -11.66
N ASP A 92 -20.08 2.07 -11.08
CA ASP A 92 -18.64 2.28 -11.16
C ASP A 92 -17.88 1.03 -10.67
N PRO A 93 -16.55 0.92 -10.94
CA PRO A 93 -15.76 -0.25 -10.55
C PRO A 93 -15.42 -0.31 -9.05
N HIS A 94 -15.74 0.72 -8.27
CA HIS A 94 -15.39 0.84 -6.86
C HIS A 94 -16.58 0.54 -5.93
N THR A 95 -17.80 0.69 -6.42
CA THR A 95 -19.01 0.34 -5.67
C THR A 95 -19.10 -1.18 -5.50
N GLN A 96 -19.12 -1.66 -4.25
CA GLN A 96 -18.99 -3.08 -3.92
C GLN A 96 -19.94 -3.51 -2.83
N PHE A 97 -20.43 -4.74 -2.95
CA PHE A 97 -21.15 -5.47 -1.91
C PHE A 97 -20.18 -6.42 -1.20
N PHE A 98 -20.29 -6.52 0.10
CA PHE A 98 -19.50 -7.39 0.95
C PHE A 98 -20.41 -8.42 1.63
N ASP A 99 -20.08 -9.69 1.50
CA ASP A 99 -20.65 -10.72 2.34
C ASP A 99 -20.21 -10.52 3.82
N PRO A 100 -20.81 -11.26 4.79
CA PRO A 100 -20.50 -11.04 6.20
C PRO A 100 -19.02 -11.21 6.54
N GLY A 101 -18.34 -12.17 5.89
CA GLY A 101 -16.90 -12.43 6.10
C GLY A 101 -16.02 -11.31 5.56
N GLN A 102 -16.30 -10.88 4.34
CA GLN A 102 -15.60 -9.76 3.70
C GLN A 102 -15.81 -8.45 4.45
N PHE A 103 -17.04 -8.22 4.94
CA PHE A 103 -17.36 -7.00 5.69
C PHE A 103 -16.67 -6.96 7.06
N GLN A 104 -16.57 -8.10 7.73
CA GLN A 104 -15.80 -8.21 8.96
C GLN A 104 -14.28 -7.95 8.72
N GLN A 105 -13.72 -8.48 7.64
CA GLN A 105 -12.32 -8.21 7.26
C GLN A 105 -12.09 -6.73 6.98
N LEU A 106 -13.03 -6.06 6.28
CA LEU A 106 -12.94 -4.62 6.03
C LEU A 106 -12.85 -3.84 7.35
N ARG A 107 -13.72 -4.14 8.33
CA ARG A 107 -13.70 -3.48 9.64
C ARG A 107 -12.40 -3.72 10.40
N GLN A 108 -11.87 -4.94 10.38
CA GLN A 108 -10.58 -5.25 11.02
C GLN A 108 -9.42 -4.45 10.42
N MET A 109 -9.46 -4.19 9.09
CA MET A 109 -8.46 -3.33 8.43
C MET A 109 -8.55 -1.86 8.89
N GLU A 110 -9.76 -1.36 9.18
CA GLU A 110 -9.96 0.00 9.70
C GLU A 110 -9.39 0.19 11.11
N ASP A 111 -9.39 -0.86 11.91
CA ASP A 111 -8.94 -0.83 13.32
C ASP A 111 -7.42 -1.07 13.47
N SER A 112 -6.64 -1.17 12.39
CA SER A 112 -5.18 -1.47 12.39
C SER A 112 -4.83 -2.83 13.00
N GLU A 113 -5.79 -3.71 13.16
CA GLU A 113 -5.59 -5.04 13.74
C GLU A 113 -5.62 -6.09 12.64
N GLN A 114 -4.58 -6.89 12.54
CA GLN A 114 -4.54 -8.01 11.60
C GLN A 114 -4.22 -9.31 12.30
N LYS A 115 -5.01 -10.35 12.01
CA LYS A 115 -4.63 -11.71 12.40
C LYS A 115 -3.36 -12.11 11.65
N GLY A 116 -2.39 -12.62 12.39
CA GLY A 116 -1.14 -13.04 11.80
C GLY A 116 -0.18 -13.66 12.79
N PHE A 117 1.04 -13.89 12.32
CA PHE A 117 2.09 -14.50 13.14
C PHE A 117 3.17 -13.49 13.55
N GLY A 118 3.12 -12.25 13.03
CA GLY A 118 4.08 -11.19 13.36
C GLY A 118 5.46 -11.41 12.75
N SER A 119 5.52 -11.84 11.49
CA SER A 119 6.76 -12.01 10.73
C SER A 119 6.79 -11.14 9.50
N ILE A 120 7.96 -10.63 9.16
CA ILE A 120 8.28 -10.02 7.88
C ILE A 120 9.10 -11.02 7.09
N VAL A 121 8.67 -11.32 5.86
CA VAL A 121 9.32 -12.32 5.01
C VAL A 121 9.62 -11.77 3.61
N SER A 122 10.68 -12.28 2.99
CA SER A 122 10.92 -12.15 1.56
C SER A 122 10.28 -13.33 0.85
N VAL A 123 9.48 -13.06 -0.19
CA VAL A 123 8.79 -14.11 -0.97
C VAL A 123 9.28 -14.07 -2.42
N LEU A 124 9.83 -15.19 -2.85
CA LEU A 124 10.29 -15.45 -4.21
C LEU A 124 9.68 -16.76 -4.71
N PRO A 125 9.64 -17.02 -6.02
CA PRO A 125 9.21 -18.32 -6.53
C PRO A 125 9.99 -19.46 -5.87
N GLY A 126 9.27 -20.37 -5.21
CA GLY A 126 9.87 -21.51 -4.51
C GLY A 126 10.67 -21.20 -3.25
N GLN A 127 10.71 -19.95 -2.78
CA GLN A 127 11.51 -19.57 -1.63
C GLN A 127 10.83 -18.50 -0.76
N VAL A 128 10.90 -18.68 0.56
CA VAL A 128 10.46 -17.67 1.54
C VAL A 128 11.52 -17.60 2.65
N ILE A 129 12.04 -16.41 2.91
CA ILE A 129 13.04 -16.17 3.97
C ILE A 129 12.44 -15.21 5.00
N PHE A 130 12.53 -15.57 6.28
CA PHE A 130 12.16 -14.68 7.39
C PHE A 130 13.22 -13.58 7.52
N LEU A 131 12.79 -12.32 7.38
CA LEU A 131 13.66 -11.15 7.54
C LEU A 131 13.64 -10.64 8.97
N GLN A 132 12.48 -10.72 9.62
CA GLN A 132 12.30 -10.24 10.99
C GLN A 132 11.06 -10.88 11.64
N THR A 133 11.10 -11.06 12.96
CA THR A 133 9.91 -11.34 13.79
C THR A 133 9.67 -10.21 14.76
N MET A 134 8.40 -9.81 14.92
CA MET A 134 8.02 -8.73 15.82
C MET A 134 7.98 -9.23 17.27
N PRO A 135 8.54 -8.49 18.23
CA PRO A 135 8.56 -8.90 19.62
C PRO A 135 7.17 -9.24 20.17
N GLY A 136 7.07 -10.31 20.95
CA GLY A 136 5.84 -10.73 21.60
C GLY A 136 4.81 -11.43 20.71
N THR A 137 5.06 -11.55 19.41
CA THR A 137 4.15 -12.22 18.46
C THR A 137 4.35 -13.73 18.40
N PRO A 138 3.42 -14.50 17.80
CA PRO A 138 3.53 -15.95 17.70
C PRO A 138 4.85 -16.44 17.11
N SER A 139 5.33 -15.82 16.03
CA SER A 139 6.61 -16.21 15.41
C SER A 139 7.80 -15.93 16.31
N ASN A 140 7.80 -14.82 17.01
CA ASN A 140 8.88 -14.46 17.94
C ASN A 140 8.88 -15.40 19.16
N LYS A 141 7.71 -15.65 19.76
CA LYS A 141 7.54 -16.59 20.88
C LYS A 141 7.97 -18.02 20.50
N ALA A 142 7.74 -18.43 19.25
CA ALA A 142 8.15 -19.75 18.75
C ALA A 142 9.67 -19.85 18.49
N GLY A 143 10.39 -18.72 18.45
CA GLY A 143 11.84 -18.71 18.22
C GLY A 143 12.27 -18.76 16.76
N ILE A 144 11.39 -18.30 15.85
CA ILE A 144 11.75 -18.07 14.45
C ILE A 144 12.73 -16.89 14.38
N GLN A 145 13.75 -17.00 13.54
CA GLN A 145 14.85 -16.03 13.43
C GLN A 145 14.96 -15.47 12.02
N ALA A 146 15.58 -14.29 11.89
CA ALA A 146 15.98 -13.76 10.60
C ALA A 146 16.95 -14.73 9.91
N GLY A 147 16.80 -14.92 8.60
CA GLY A 147 17.56 -15.88 7.80
C GLY A 147 16.98 -17.30 7.79
N ASP A 148 15.97 -17.62 8.60
CA ASP A 148 15.25 -18.88 8.49
C ASP A 148 14.53 -18.99 7.14
N GLU A 149 14.64 -20.14 6.48
CA GLU A 149 13.93 -20.43 5.22
C GLU A 149 12.69 -21.28 5.49
N LEU A 150 11.51 -20.80 5.12
CA LEU A 150 10.26 -21.56 5.19
C LEU A 150 10.24 -22.60 4.08
N VAL A 151 10.24 -23.88 4.46
CA VAL A 151 10.25 -25.01 3.53
C VAL A 151 8.84 -25.53 3.24
N GLY A 152 7.93 -25.43 4.20
CA GLY A 152 6.56 -25.90 4.06
C GLY A 152 5.61 -25.31 5.09
N VAL A 153 4.34 -25.29 4.76
CA VAL A 153 3.21 -24.95 5.64
C VAL A 153 2.24 -26.11 5.64
N ASN A 154 2.01 -26.72 6.80
CA ASN A 154 1.27 -27.97 6.94
C ASN A 154 1.86 -29.04 5.99
N ASN A 155 1.05 -29.55 5.06
CA ASN A 155 1.49 -30.56 4.08
C ASN A 155 1.89 -29.97 2.72
N ILE A 156 2.01 -28.65 2.60
CA ILE A 156 2.30 -27.96 1.33
C ILE A 156 3.76 -27.50 1.32
N ALA A 157 4.53 -28.00 0.36
CA ALA A 157 5.92 -27.59 0.16
C ALA A 157 6.02 -26.28 -0.61
N ILE A 158 6.86 -25.35 -0.16
CA ILE A 158 7.06 -24.02 -0.78
C ILE A 158 7.79 -24.11 -2.12
N ARG A 159 8.75 -25.03 -2.25
CA ARG A 159 9.69 -25.11 -3.37
C ARG A 159 9.05 -25.21 -4.77
N THR A 160 7.84 -25.71 -4.86
CA THR A 160 7.13 -25.92 -6.14
C THR A 160 6.12 -24.82 -6.46
N LEU A 161 6.01 -23.81 -5.62
CA LEU A 161 5.00 -22.77 -5.73
C LEU A 161 5.58 -21.49 -6.36
N GLU A 162 4.80 -20.87 -7.23
CA GLU A 162 5.05 -19.51 -7.70
C GLU A 162 4.79 -18.49 -6.58
N ALA A 163 5.43 -17.33 -6.66
CA ALA A 163 5.34 -16.29 -5.61
C ALA A 163 3.88 -15.93 -5.25
N GLN A 164 2.98 -15.85 -6.24
CA GLN A 164 1.56 -15.54 -6.00
C GLN A 164 0.84 -16.67 -5.25
N GLN A 165 1.19 -17.93 -5.52
CA GLN A 165 0.64 -19.08 -4.80
C GLN A 165 1.13 -19.12 -3.35
N ILE A 166 2.40 -18.76 -3.12
CA ILE A 166 2.97 -18.65 -1.77
C ILE A 166 2.24 -17.56 -0.98
N ILE A 167 2.02 -16.38 -1.59
CA ILE A 167 1.27 -15.29 -0.94
C ILE A 167 -0.15 -15.74 -0.57
N GLY A 168 -0.84 -16.46 -1.47
CA GLY A 168 -2.15 -17.04 -1.19
C GLY A 168 -2.12 -18.02 -0.01
N LEU A 169 -1.17 -18.97 -0.01
CA LEU A 169 -0.97 -19.94 1.07
C LEU A 169 -0.71 -19.26 2.42
N LEU A 170 0.16 -18.26 2.46
CA LEU A 170 0.46 -17.51 3.67
C LEU A 170 -0.72 -16.67 4.16
N THR A 171 -1.54 -16.16 3.24
CA THR A 171 -2.78 -15.43 3.58
C THR A 171 -3.81 -16.37 4.22
N GLU A 172 -4.00 -17.55 3.66
CA GLU A 172 -4.89 -18.57 4.21
C GLU A 172 -4.39 -19.08 5.56
N ALA A 173 -3.09 -19.30 5.70
CA ALA A 173 -2.45 -19.76 6.93
C ALA A 173 -2.75 -18.87 8.15
N ARG A 174 -2.97 -17.57 7.95
CA ARG A 174 -3.29 -16.61 9.03
C ARG A 174 -4.67 -16.80 9.66
N GLN A 175 -5.54 -17.56 9.04
CA GLN A 175 -6.90 -17.76 9.54
C GLN A 175 -7.00 -18.92 10.53
N GLN A 176 -5.99 -19.77 10.59
CA GLN A 176 -6.02 -21.00 11.38
C GLN A 176 -4.66 -21.36 11.99
N LYS A 177 -4.68 -22.28 12.94
CA LYS A 177 -3.46 -22.88 13.50
C LYS A 177 -2.74 -23.67 12.40
N VAL A 178 -1.44 -23.42 12.23
CA VAL A 178 -0.60 -24.07 11.22
C VAL A 178 0.69 -24.63 11.82
N THR A 179 1.21 -25.67 11.19
CA THR A 179 2.60 -26.12 11.43
C THR A 179 3.46 -25.67 10.25
N ILE A 180 4.53 -24.99 10.53
CA ILE A 180 5.51 -24.57 9.53
C ILE A 180 6.81 -25.35 9.71
N TYR A 181 7.46 -25.66 8.60
CA TYR A 181 8.75 -26.33 8.56
C TYR A 181 9.80 -25.35 8.05
N VAL A 182 10.86 -25.19 8.83
CA VAL A 182 11.87 -24.16 8.61
C VAL A 182 13.24 -24.80 8.52
N ARG A 183 14.02 -24.36 7.52
CA ARG A 183 15.44 -24.66 7.41
C ARG A 183 16.22 -23.51 8.01
N ARG A 184 16.98 -23.77 9.06
CA ARG A 184 17.90 -22.82 9.67
C ARG A 184 19.33 -23.16 9.30
N GLN A 185 20.09 -22.18 8.86
CA GLN A 185 21.49 -22.38 8.54
C GLN A 185 22.27 -22.83 9.79
N GLY A 186 23.13 -23.83 9.64
CA GLY A 186 23.85 -24.46 10.76
C GLY A 186 23.07 -25.57 11.48
N SER A 187 21.78 -25.77 11.17
CA SER A 187 20.98 -26.89 11.68
C SER A 187 20.95 -28.04 10.67
N ALA A 188 21.30 -29.23 11.12
CA ALA A 188 21.24 -30.43 10.28
C ALA A 188 19.80 -30.94 10.05
N LYS A 189 18.85 -30.52 10.87
CA LYS A 189 17.44 -30.95 10.81
C LYS A 189 16.52 -29.76 10.49
N LEU A 190 15.43 -30.07 9.81
CA LEU A 190 14.32 -29.12 9.72
C LEU A 190 13.73 -28.89 11.11
N LEU A 191 13.43 -27.64 11.39
CA LEU A 191 12.73 -27.22 12.61
C LEU A 191 11.24 -27.12 12.28
N ASP A 192 10.40 -27.63 13.16
CA ASP A 192 8.96 -27.48 13.05
C ASP A 192 8.44 -26.54 14.14
N PHE A 193 7.56 -25.62 13.74
CA PHE A 193 6.92 -24.67 14.65
C PHE A 193 5.43 -24.71 14.45
N THR A 194 4.68 -24.86 15.54
CA THR A 194 3.24 -24.73 15.51
C THR A 194 2.84 -23.32 15.90
N LEU A 195 2.21 -22.60 14.98
CA LEU A 195 1.81 -21.23 15.15
C LEU A 195 0.28 -21.10 15.21
N THR A 196 -0.22 -20.39 16.20
CA THR A 196 -1.61 -19.95 16.28
C THR A 196 -1.64 -18.47 15.95
N PRO A 197 -2.47 -18.01 14.99
CA PRO A 197 -2.52 -16.59 14.65
C PRO A 197 -3.13 -15.80 15.79
N GLU A 198 -2.52 -14.66 16.12
CA GLU A 198 -3.01 -13.67 17.08
C GLU A 198 -3.28 -12.35 16.36
N LEU A 199 -4.02 -11.42 16.99
CA LEU A 199 -4.08 -10.05 16.53
C LEU A 199 -2.70 -9.42 16.71
N VAL A 200 -2.13 -8.91 15.63
CA VAL A 200 -0.81 -8.29 15.58
C VAL A 200 -0.98 -6.85 15.15
N ASP A 201 -0.35 -5.95 15.89
CA ASP A 201 -0.31 -4.53 15.52
C ASP A 201 0.30 -4.36 14.13
N SER A 202 -0.42 -3.65 13.28
CA SER A 202 0.00 -3.32 11.91
C SER A 202 -0.01 -1.80 11.76
N PRO A 203 0.98 -1.08 12.33
CA PRO A 203 0.97 0.37 12.34
C PRO A 203 1.00 0.91 10.91
N SER A 204 0.12 1.86 10.63
CA SER A 204 0.09 2.55 9.33
C SER A 204 1.30 3.44 9.10
N VAL A 205 1.92 3.94 10.16
CA VAL A 205 3.25 4.58 10.15
C VAL A 205 4.29 3.51 10.48
N ASP A 206 4.85 2.91 9.47
CA ASP A 206 5.70 1.73 9.64
C ASP A 206 7.20 2.04 9.65
N ARG A 207 7.62 3.24 9.24
CA ARG A 207 9.02 3.71 9.22
C ARG A 207 9.13 5.14 9.69
N ALA A 208 10.11 5.38 10.55
CA ALA A 208 10.49 6.73 10.97
C ALA A 208 11.98 6.72 11.38
N PHE A 209 12.82 7.44 10.63
CA PHE A 209 14.25 7.57 10.91
C PHE A 209 14.81 8.89 10.41
N PRO A 210 15.96 9.37 10.94
CA PRO A 210 16.64 10.55 10.44
C PRO A 210 17.35 10.24 9.12
N LEU A 211 17.14 11.08 8.08
CA LEU A 211 17.93 11.04 6.83
C LEU A 211 19.28 11.74 7.01
N ARG A 212 19.25 12.90 7.68
CA ARG A 212 20.39 13.74 8.05
C ARG A 212 20.04 14.54 9.32
N PRO A 213 20.99 15.16 9.98
CA PRO A 213 20.72 16.04 11.12
C PRO A 213 19.65 17.10 10.77
N GLY A 214 18.54 17.08 11.49
CA GLY A 214 17.40 17.98 11.28
C GLY A 214 16.43 17.58 10.16
N PHE A 215 16.65 16.48 9.43
CA PHE A 215 15.75 16.01 8.36
C PHE A 215 15.28 14.59 8.65
N GLY A 216 13.96 14.41 8.73
CA GLY A 216 13.32 13.14 8.99
C GLY A 216 12.74 12.49 7.74
N TYR A 217 12.59 11.17 7.81
CA TYR A 217 11.80 10.35 6.88
C TYR A 217 10.75 9.61 7.67
N ILE A 218 9.51 9.64 7.16
CA ILE A 218 8.39 8.86 7.71
C ILE A 218 7.62 8.26 6.55
N ARG A 219 7.29 6.96 6.65
CA ARG A 219 6.45 6.26 5.67
C ARG A 219 5.10 5.93 6.26
N ILE A 220 4.04 6.24 5.50
CA ILE A 220 2.66 5.88 5.80
C ILE A 220 2.21 4.88 4.72
N THR A 221 1.90 3.65 5.13
CA THR A 221 1.55 2.56 4.20
C THR A 221 0.05 2.44 3.94
N SER A 222 -0.77 2.95 4.87
CA SER A 222 -2.24 2.97 4.79
C SER A 222 -2.79 4.08 5.68
N TRP A 223 -4.10 4.31 5.63
CA TRP A 223 -4.78 5.27 6.51
C TRP A 223 -5.78 4.53 7.40
N ASP A 224 -5.57 4.59 8.70
CA ASP A 224 -6.42 4.06 9.75
C ASP A 224 -6.69 5.11 10.83
N VAL A 225 -7.51 4.77 11.83
CA VAL A 225 -7.90 5.70 12.89
C VAL A 225 -6.72 6.15 13.78
N GLN A 226 -5.60 5.41 13.80
CA GLN A 226 -4.42 5.71 14.59
C GLN A 226 -3.34 6.49 13.83
N THR A 227 -3.44 6.58 12.49
CA THR A 227 -2.38 7.16 11.62
C THR A 227 -1.94 8.55 12.07
N ALA A 228 -2.90 9.43 12.38
CA ALA A 228 -2.57 10.80 12.80
C ALA A 228 -1.79 10.83 14.13
N LYS A 229 -2.16 9.99 15.08
CA LYS A 229 -1.45 9.83 16.35
C LYS A 229 -0.06 9.27 16.14
N GLN A 230 0.06 8.17 15.38
CA GLN A 230 1.34 7.52 15.08
C GLN A 230 2.30 8.46 14.34
N LEU A 231 1.79 9.24 13.37
CA LEU A 231 2.60 10.24 12.68
C LEU A 231 3.13 11.33 13.63
N ARG A 232 2.28 11.86 14.51
CA ARG A 232 2.70 12.85 15.49
C ARG A 232 3.79 12.31 16.41
N GLU A 233 3.60 11.13 16.95
CA GLU A 233 4.61 10.47 17.80
C GLU A 233 5.93 10.22 17.06
N ALA A 234 5.86 9.84 15.76
CA ALA A 234 7.04 9.66 14.92
C ALA A 234 7.76 10.99 14.68
N ILE A 235 7.04 12.07 14.38
CA ILE A 235 7.61 13.42 14.22
C ILE A 235 8.28 13.86 15.53
N ASP A 236 7.63 13.68 16.68
CA ASP A 236 8.15 14.07 17.98
C ASP A 236 9.44 13.31 18.34
N LYS A 237 9.51 12.01 18.06
CA LYS A 237 10.72 11.18 18.20
C LYS A 237 11.88 11.65 17.32
N LEU A 238 11.60 12.18 16.12
CA LEU A 238 12.63 12.70 15.21
C LEU A 238 13.10 14.12 15.56
N GLY A 239 12.46 14.79 16.51
CA GLY A 239 12.84 16.14 16.97
C GLY A 239 11.71 17.14 17.05
N GLY A 240 10.49 16.75 16.65
CA GLY A 240 9.29 17.58 16.73
C GLY A 240 9.43 18.86 15.88
N SER A 241 9.04 19.99 16.44
CA SER A 241 9.13 21.30 15.79
C SER A 241 10.56 21.80 15.50
N ARG A 242 11.59 21.09 15.99
CA ARG A 242 13.00 21.42 15.73
C ARG A 242 13.52 20.85 14.42
N LEU A 243 12.72 20.03 13.72
CA LEU A 243 13.08 19.57 12.38
C LEU A 243 13.21 20.75 11.42
N ASN A 244 14.16 20.66 10.49
CA ASN A 244 14.30 21.57 9.34
C ASN A 244 13.42 21.11 8.17
N GLY A 245 13.18 19.80 8.08
CA GLY A 245 12.34 19.22 7.03
C GLY A 245 11.97 17.77 7.26
N LEU A 246 10.90 17.35 6.57
CA LEU A 246 10.35 16.00 6.60
C LEU A 246 10.11 15.50 5.17
N VAL A 247 10.59 14.30 4.88
CA VAL A 247 10.16 13.51 3.72
C VAL A 247 9.08 12.54 4.19
N LEU A 248 7.86 12.73 3.68
CA LEU A 248 6.71 11.87 3.96
C LEU A 248 6.49 10.95 2.77
N ASP A 249 6.67 9.64 2.97
CA ASP A 249 6.55 8.66 1.90
C ASP A 249 5.16 8.04 1.87
N LEU A 250 4.41 8.34 0.81
CA LEU A 250 3.08 7.80 0.51
C LEU A 250 3.11 6.86 -0.71
N ARG A 251 4.28 6.46 -1.18
CA ARG A 251 4.39 5.51 -2.28
C ARG A 251 3.76 4.17 -1.89
N ASN A 252 3.00 3.60 -2.82
CA ASN A 252 2.23 2.36 -2.63
C ASN A 252 1.13 2.44 -1.55
N ASN A 253 0.80 3.62 -1.03
CA ASN A 253 -0.30 3.81 -0.09
C ASN A 253 -1.63 3.98 -0.86
N PRO A 254 -2.54 3.00 -0.81
CA PRO A 254 -3.77 3.01 -1.60
C PRO A 254 -4.88 3.90 -1.01
N GLY A 255 -4.65 4.53 0.13
CA GLY A 255 -5.66 5.29 0.86
C GLY A 255 -6.11 4.59 2.14
N GLY A 256 -7.33 4.85 2.55
CA GLY A 256 -8.00 4.32 3.75
C GLY A 256 -8.89 5.38 4.40
N VAL A 257 -8.85 5.51 5.71
CA VAL A 257 -9.74 6.40 6.49
C VAL A 257 -9.49 7.87 6.14
N VAL A 258 -10.45 8.49 5.45
CA VAL A 258 -10.37 9.90 5.00
C VAL A 258 -10.13 10.85 6.16
N LYS A 259 -10.83 10.64 7.29
CA LYS A 259 -10.66 11.48 8.48
C LYS A 259 -9.21 11.52 8.96
N ALA A 260 -8.48 10.42 8.92
CA ALA A 260 -7.07 10.39 9.30
C ALA A 260 -6.20 11.28 8.40
N ALA A 261 -6.47 11.29 7.07
CA ALA A 261 -5.77 12.19 6.15
C ALA A 261 -6.11 13.66 6.40
N LEU A 262 -7.36 13.99 6.77
CA LEU A 262 -7.75 15.34 7.18
C LEU A 262 -7.04 15.78 8.46
N ASP A 263 -6.95 14.89 9.46
CA ASP A 263 -6.27 15.16 10.72
C ASP A 263 -4.75 15.35 10.49
N VAL A 264 -4.15 14.58 9.58
CA VAL A 264 -2.75 14.75 9.18
C VAL A 264 -2.55 16.04 8.38
N ALA A 265 -3.45 16.40 7.47
CA ALA A 265 -3.38 17.67 6.75
C ALA A 265 -3.39 18.87 7.70
N ALA A 266 -4.21 18.80 8.77
CA ALA A 266 -4.26 19.83 9.82
C ALA A 266 -2.97 19.96 10.64
N MET A 267 -2.05 18.97 10.57
CA MET A 267 -0.72 19.09 11.18
C MET A 267 0.23 19.99 10.39
N PHE A 268 -0.11 20.31 9.15
CA PHE A 268 0.77 21.06 8.25
C PHE A 268 0.13 22.32 7.66
N LEU A 269 -1.19 22.39 7.55
CA LEU A 269 -1.94 23.51 6.98
C LEU A 269 -2.38 24.49 8.06
N GLN A 270 -2.54 25.78 7.69
CA GLN A 270 -2.95 26.82 8.62
C GLN A 270 -4.43 26.69 8.99
N PRO A 271 -4.83 27.10 10.21
CA PRO A 271 -6.24 27.14 10.62
C PRO A 271 -7.14 27.84 9.60
N GLY A 272 -8.24 27.18 9.25
CA GLY A 272 -9.23 27.68 8.28
C GLY A 272 -8.89 27.44 6.80
N GLN A 273 -7.71 26.92 6.47
CA GLN A 273 -7.43 26.52 5.08
C GLN A 273 -8.30 25.33 4.69
N ARG A 274 -8.81 25.35 3.43
CA ARG A 274 -9.57 24.23 2.87
C ARG A 274 -8.67 23.01 2.68
N ILE A 275 -9.14 21.82 3.05
CA ILE A 275 -8.44 20.56 2.72
C ILE A 275 -9.07 19.93 1.49
N LEU A 276 -10.40 19.83 1.48
CA LEU A 276 -11.17 19.33 0.34
C LEU A 276 -12.59 19.89 0.30
N THR A 277 -13.24 19.75 -0.85
CA THR A 277 -14.69 19.89 -0.99
C THR A 277 -15.24 18.60 -1.58
N ALA A 278 -16.24 17.99 -0.94
CA ALA A 278 -16.96 16.83 -1.48
C ALA A 278 -18.30 17.29 -2.07
N LYS A 279 -18.61 16.85 -3.30
CA LYS A 279 -19.85 17.15 -4.01
C LYS A 279 -20.54 15.88 -4.45
N GLY A 280 -21.77 15.67 -3.99
CA GLY A 280 -22.57 14.51 -4.28
C GLY A 280 -23.99 14.86 -4.72
N ARG A 281 -24.65 13.92 -5.40
CA ARG A 281 -26.05 14.12 -5.86
C ARG A 281 -27.05 14.17 -4.72
N ALA A 282 -26.82 13.35 -3.68
CA ALA A 282 -27.77 13.14 -2.59
C ALA A 282 -27.52 14.02 -1.35
N SER A 283 -26.45 14.79 -1.32
CA SER A 283 -26.05 15.63 -0.19
C SER A 283 -25.66 17.03 -0.67
N GLN A 284 -25.76 18.02 0.22
CA GLN A 284 -25.15 19.33 -0.04
C GLN A 284 -23.63 19.20 -0.11
N ASP A 285 -23.01 20.15 -0.82
CA ASP A 285 -21.55 20.24 -0.87
C ASP A 285 -20.98 20.31 0.55
N GLN A 286 -20.06 19.41 0.86
CA GLN A 286 -19.39 19.35 2.15
C GLN A 286 -17.96 19.86 2.01
N ALA A 287 -17.60 20.78 2.88
CA ALA A 287 -16.26 21.34 2.95
C ALA A 287 -15.53 20.83 4.20
N ALA A 288 -14.32 20.37 4.05
CA ALA A 288 -13.43 20.05 5.15
C ALA A 288 -12.33 21.13 5.22
N ASP A 289 -12.33 21.87 6.30
CA ASP A 289 -11.35 22.92 6.59
C ASP A 289 -10.51 22.53 7.81
N VAL A 290 -9.30 23.07 7.88
CA VAL A 290 -8.42 22.90 9.04
C VAL A 290 -9.07 23.52 10.28
N PRO A 291 -9.18 22.80 11.41
CA PRO A 291 -9.76 23.33 12.63
C PRO A 291 -9.09 24.62 13.11
N LYS A 292 -9.89 25.56 13.63
CA LYS A 292 -9.40 26.89 14.08
C LYS A 292 -8.37 26.82 15.20
N ASN A 293 -8.36 25.74 15.96
CA ASN A 293 -7.42 25.47 17.06
C ASN A 293 -6.22 24.62 16.63
N ALA A 294 -6.03 24.35 15.35
CA ALA A 294 -4.88 23.61 14.87
C ALA A 294 -3.58 24.40 15.10
N SER A 295 -2.52 23.67 15.44
CA SER A 295 -1.16 24.19 15.59
C SER A 295 -0.22 23.42 14.67
N PRO A 296 -0.06 23.88 13.41
CA PRO A 296 0.68 23.15 12.41
C PRO A 296 2.19 23.25 12.62
N PHE A 297 2.89 22.19 12.21
CA PHE A 297 4.34 22.21 12.07
C PHE A 297 4.75 23.15 10.93
N THR A 298 5.85 23.87 11.11
CA THR A 298 6.34 24.88 10.16
C THR A 298 7.54 24.43 9.32
N PHE A 299 8.18 23.31 9.67
CA PHE A 299 9.30 22.79 8.90
C PHE A 299 8.89 22.42 7.47
N LYS A 300 9.85 22.38 6.53
CA LYS A 300 9.60 22.05 5.13
C LYS A 300 9.14 20.60 4.96
N VAL A 301 8.24 20.34 4.01
CA VAL A 301 7.70 18.99 3.74
C VAL A 301 7.86 18.66 2.25
N ALA A 302 8.38 17.46 1.98
CA ALA A 302 8.29 16.82 0.67
C ALA A 302 7.48 15.54 0.80
N ILE A 303 6.63 15.25 -0.19
CA ILE A 303 5.78 14.06 -0.21
C ILE A 303 6.18 13.20 -1.40
N LEU A 304 6.50 11.93 -1.14
CA LEU A 304 6.75 10.95 -2.19
C LEU A 304 5.47 10.26 -2.60
N ILE A 305 5.19 10.23 -3.90
CA ILE A 305 4.03 9.55 -4.48
C ILE A 305 4.42 8.68 -5.67
N ASN A 306 3.57 7.70 -5.99
CA ASN A 306 3.68 6.88 -7.21
C ASN A 306 2.29 6.46 -7.73
N ALA A 307 2.27 5.70 -8.82
CA ALA A 307 1.03 5.27 -9.48
C ALA A 307 0.08 4.42 -8.59
N LYS A 308 0.54 3.97 -7.40
CA LYS A 308 -0.28 3.25 -6.42
C LYS A 308 -0.70 4.12 -5.23
N THR A 309 -0.23 5.36 -5.17
CA THR A 309 -0.71 6.35 -4.20
C THR A 309 -2.12 6.78 -4.58
N ALA A 310 -3.12 6.53 -3.73
CA ALA A 310 -4.52 6.74 -4.08
C ALA A 310 -5.33 7.39 -2.95
N SER A 311 -6.48 8.00 -3.30
CA SER A 311 -7.55 8.33 -2.39
C SER A 311 -7.14 9.27 -1.23
N ALA A 312 -7.22 8.85 0.04
CA ALA A 312 -6.83 9.63 1.21
C ALA A 312 -5.40 10.18 1.10
N SER A 313 -4.48 9.42 0.50
CA SER A 313 -3.12 9.89 0.20
C SER A 313 -3.12 11.02 -0.83
N GLU A 314 -4.03 10.99 -1.80
CA GLU A 314 -4.16 12.05 -2.80
C GLU A 314 -4.84 13.29 -2.22
N ILE A 315 -5.74 13.14 -1.23
CA ILE A 315 -6.33 14.25 -0.48
C ILE A 315 -5.21 15.05 0.22
N LEU A 316 -4.36 14.37 0.99
CA LEU A 316 -3.25 15.01 1.67
C LEU A 316 -2.28 15.68 0.69
N SER A 317 -1.83 14.92 -0.32
CA SER A 317 -0.86 15.41 -1.31
C SER A 317 -1.41 16.61 -2.08
N GLY A 318 -2.67 16.54 -2.52
CA GLY A 318 -3.34 17.62 -3.26
C GLY A 318 -3.55 18.88 -2.41
N ALA A 319 -3.95 18.71 -1.15
CA ALA A 319 -4.13 19.83 -0.23
C ALA A 319 -2.81 20.57 0.05
N LEU A 320 -1.73 19.81 0.33
CA LEU A 320 -0.42 20.42 0.57
C LEU A 320 0.19 21.05 -0.69
N GLN A 321 -0.04 20.45 -1.86
CA GLN A 321 0.40 21.00 -3.15
C GLN A 321 -0.33 22.31 -3.47
N ASP A 322 -1.65 22.34 -3.36
CA ASP A 322 -2.47 23.50 -3.74
C ASP A 322 -2.25 24.69 -2.81
N HIS A 323 -1.93 24.45 -1.54
CA HIS A 323 -1.53 25.50 -0.59
C HIS A 323 -0.04 25.82 -0.60
N ASP A 324 0.74 25.32 -1.56
CA ASP A 324 2.19 25.52 -1.63
C ASP A 324 2.92 25.20 -0.32
N ARG A 325 2.36 24.25 0.47
CA ARG A 325 2.87 23.85 1.77
C ARG A 325 3.85 22.70 1.69
N GLY A 326 3.75 21.88 0.66
CA GLY A 326 4.59 20.72 0.41
C GLY A 326 5.02 20.61 -1.04
N VAL A 327 6.17 19.97 -1.28
CA VAL A 327 6.68 19.63 -2.60
C VAL A 327 6.34 18.18 -2.89
N ILE A 328 5.67 17.91 -4.00
CA ILE A 328 5.32 16.55 -4.41
C ILE A 328 6.39 15.99 -5.34
N VAL A 329 6.94 14.81 -5.00
CA VAL A 329 8.07 14.20 -5.72
C VAL A 329 7.74 12.76 -6.10
N GLY A 330 8.16 12.31 -7.28
CA GLY A 330 8.01 10.94 -7.74
C GLY A 330 7.25 10.79 -9.04
N GLU A 331 6.22 9.97 -9.06
CA GLU A 331 5.41 9.67 -10.23
C GLU A 331 3.95 10.11 -10.03
N PRO A 332 3.16 10.33 -11.12
CA PRO A 332 1.75 10.65 -10.99
C PRO A 332 0.99 9.62 -10.18
N SER A 333 0.09 10.09 -9.29
CA SER A 333 -0.71 9.22 -8.44
C SER A 333 -1.82 8.47 -9.20
N TYR A 334 -2.58 7.63 -8.52
CA TYR A 334 -3.60 6.77 -9.10
C TYR A 334 -4.75 7.53 -9.75
N GLY A 335 -5.25 8.57 -9.11
CA GLY A 335 -6.39 9.36 -9.60
C GLY A 335 -7.76 8.84 -9.13
N LYS A 336 -7.90 8.52 -7.83
CA LYS A 336 -9.18 8.16 -7.20
C LYS A 336 -9.73 9.37 -6.43
N GLY A 337 -10.60 10.13 -7.09
CA GLY A 337 -11.28 11.31 -6.55
C GLY A 337 -12.73 11.04 -6.13
N LEU A 338 -13.03 9.83 -5.68
CA LEU A 338 -14.36 9.37 -5.28
C LEU A 338 -14.44 9.26 -3.76
N VAL A 339 -15.59 9.66 -3.21
CA VAL A 339 -15.97 9.41 -1.82
C VAL A 339 -16.89 8.19 -1.79
N GLN A 340 -16.52 7.19 -1.03
CA GLN A 340 -17.34 6.01 -0.82
C GLN A 340 -17.90 6.02 0.60
N SER A 341 -19.20 5.77 0.72
CA SER A 341 -19.85 5.54 2.00
C SER A 341 -20.03 4.04 2.20
N VAL A 342 -19.62 3.54 3.36
CA VAL A 342 -19.85 2.14 3.75
C VAL A 342 -21.09 2.06 4.62
N MET A 343 -22.04 1.23 4.22
CA MET A 343 -23.28 1.01 4.94
C MET A 343 -23.37 -0.44 5.39
N THR A 344 -23.78 -0.64 6.64
CA THR A 344 -24.15 -1.96 7.15
C THR A 344 -25.54 -2.31 6.63
N LEU A 345 -25.67 -3.50 6.04
CA LEU A 345 -26.92 -4.06 5.57
C LEU A 345 -27.36 -5.21 6.47
N ALA A 346 -28.58 -5.72 6.23
CA ALA A 346 -29.11 -6.87 6.95
C ALA A 346 -28.22 -8.11 6.79
N GLY A 347 -28.25 -9.02 7.76
CA GLY A 347 -27.49 -10.27 7.72
C GLY A 347 -25.98 -10.12 7.91
N GLY A 348 -25.50 -8.97 8.42
CA GLY A 348 -24.08 -8.72 8.62
C GLY A 348 -23.31 -8.41 7.33
N THR A 349 -24.00 -8.15 6.23
CA THR A 349 -23.42 -7.75 4.94
C THR A 349 -23.11 -6.25 4.92
N GLY A 350 -22.34 -5.80 3.94
CA GLY A 350 -21.97 -4.40 3.77
C GLY A 350 -22.09 -3.94 2.31
N LEU A 351 -22.26 -2.63 2.15
CA LEU A 351 -22.25 -1.97 0.85
C LEU A 351 -21.32 -0.75 0.91
N ALA A 352 -20.27 -0.74 0.10
CA ALA A 352 -19.52 0.47 -0.20
C ALA A 352 -20.05 1.07 -1.50
N ILE A 353 -20.57 2.28 -1.43
CA ILE A 353 -21.16 2.97 -2.59
C ILE A 353 -20.52 4.33 -2.80
N THR A 354 -20.19 4.67 -4.05
CA THR A 354 -19.74 6.00 -4.41
C THR A 354 -20.87 7.01 -4.25
N THR A 355 -20.71 7.95 -3.31
CA THR A 355 -21.73 8.95 -2.96
C THR A 355 -21.36 10.36 -3.41
N ALA A 356 -20.07 10.67 -3.60
CA ALA A 356 -19.61 11.99 -3.97
C ALA A 356 -18.26 11.95 -4.71
N PHE A 357 -17.89 13.09 -5.29
CA PHE A 357 -16.55 13.37 -5.79
C PHE A 357 -15.88 14.39 -4.89
N TYR A 358 -14.57 14.27 -4.67
CA TYR A 358 -13.84 15.29 -3.96
C TYR A 358 -12.98 16.14 -4.89
N TYR A 359 -12.84 17.39 -4.48
CA TYR A 359 -12.09 18.44 -5.16
C TYR A 359 -11.06 19.00 -4.18
N THR A 360 -9.85 19.21 -4.67
CA THR A 360 -8.76 19.80 -3.89
C THR A 360 -9.02 21.29 -3.62
N PRO A 361 -8.23 21.99 -2.80
CA PRO A 361 -8.41 23.41 -2.51
C PRO A 361 -8.51 24.31 -3.74
N SER A 362 -7.75 24.04 -4.80
CA SER A 362 -7.80 24.77 -6.06
C SER A 362 -9.10 24.53 -6.87
N GLY A 363 -9.96 23.62 -6.43
CA GLY A 363 -11.21 23.24 -7.11
C GLY A 363 -11.03 22.17 -8.19
N ARG A 364 -9.84 21.59 -8.37
CA ARG A 364 -9.62 20.53 -9.35
C ARG A 364 -10.10 19.19 -8.84
N SER A 365 -10.76 18.42 -9.72
CA SER A 365 -10.95 16.99 -9.53
C SER A 365 -9.70 16.25 -9.97
N ILE A 366 -9.24 15.32 -9.17
CA ILE A 366 -8.13 14.43 -9.51
C ILE A 366 -8.59 13.13 -10.15
N GLN A 367 -9.93 12.91 -10.22
CA GLN A 367 -10.50 11.67 -10.72
C GLN A 367 -10.06 11.39 -12.15
N ARG A 368 -9.37 10.26 -12.32
CA ARG A 368 -9.06 9.73 -13.65
C ARG A 368 -10.33 9.21 -14.31
N PRO A 369 -10.57 9.46 -15.60
CA PRO A 369 -11.76 8.96 -16.30
C PRO A 369 -11.93 7.45 -16.14
N LEU A 370 -13.10 7.02 -15.69
CA LEU A 370 -13.47 5.61 -15.55
C LEU A 370 -14.00 5.11 -16.89
N ARG A 371 -13.39 4.05 -17.44
CA ARG A 371 -13.86 3.45 -18.70
C ARG A 371 -15.09 2.58 -18.41
N ASN A 372 -16.11 2.66 -19.29
CA ASN A 372 -17.30 1.81 -19.26
C ASN A 372 -18.12 1.87 -17.96
N SER A 373 -18.28 3.03 -17.35
CA SER A 373 -19.15 3.21 -16.21
C SER A 373 -20.10 4.40 -16.43
N ALA A 374 -21.24 4.41 -15.71
CA ALA A 374 -22.17 5.55 -15.74
C ALA A 374 -21.51 6.87 -15.32
N LEU A 375 -20.51 6.79 -14.42
CA LEU A 375 -19.72 7.93 -13.98
C LEU A 375 -18.73 8.43 -15.05
N SER A 376 -18.44 7.65 -16.09
CA SER A 376 -17.53 8.05 -17.17
C SER A 376 -18.08 9.23 -17.98
N GLU A 377 -19.39 9.40 -18.05
CA GLU A 377 -20.02 10.51 -18.78
C GLU A 377 -19.82 11.86 -18.10
N THR A 378 -19.72 11.88 -16.77
CA THR A 378 -19.47 13.09 -16.00
C THR A 378 -18.09 13.70 -16.30
N PHE A 379 -17.13 12.90 -16.75
CA PHE A 379 -15.73 13.31 -17.02
C PHE A 379 -15.36 13.34 -18.51
N ARG A 380 -16.31 13.09 -19.44
CA ARG A 380 -16.05 13.10 -20.89
C ARG A 380 -15.84 14.50 -21.51
N GLY A 381 -16.00 15.55 -20.72
CA GLY A 381 -15.80 16.93 -21.18
C GLY A 381 -14.33 17.34 -21.20
N ASN A 382 -13.75 17.43 -22.35
CA ASN A 382 -12.44 17.95 -22.75
C ASN A 382 -11.29 16.94 -22.84
N ARG A 383 -10.69 16.91 -24.02
CA ARG A 383 -9.46 16.16 -24.32
C ARG A 383 -8.21 16.75 -23.67
N GLU A 384 -8.29 17.97 -23.15
CA GLU A 384 -7.20 18.65 -22.43
C GLU A 384 -7.49 18.62 -20.92
N SER A 385 -6.49 18.22 -20.14
CA SER A 385 -6.59 18.25 -18.67
C SER A 385 -6.78 19.71 -18.21
N PRO A 386 -7.86 20.06 -17.49
CA PRO A 386 -8.08 21.42 -17.07
C PRO A 386 -6.95 21.88 -16.12
N THR A 387 -6.53 23.13 -16.28
CA THR A 387 -5.48 23.73 -15.47
C THR A 387 -6.07 24.58 -14.35
N TYR A 388 -5.41 24.54 -13.20
CA TYR A 388 -5.77 25.28 -11.99
C TYR A 388 -4.53 25.97 -11.43
N LYS A 389 -4.69 26.80 -10.42
CA LYS A 389 -3.58 27.50 -9.78
C LYS A 389 -3.54 27.18 -8.28
N THR A 390 -2.34 26.98 -7.76
CA THR A 390 -2.07 26.94 -6.32
C THR A 390 -2.20 28.34 -5.71
N ASP A 391 -2.14 28.45 -4.39
CA ASP A 391 -2.19 29.75 -3.68
C ASP A 391 -1.12 30.73 -4.17
N LYS A 392 0.08 30.25 -4.53
CA LYS A 392 1.17 31.08 -5.09
C LYS A 392 1.16 31.18 -6.63
N GLY A 393 0.10 30.69 -7.29
CA GLY A 393 -0.09 30.81 -8.73
C GLY A 393 0.62 29.77 -9.59
N ARG A 394 1.22 28.71 -9.00
CA ARG A 394 1.77 27.59 -9.78
C ARG A 394 0.64 26.86 -10.52
N VAL A 395 0.91 26.45 -11.76
CA VAL A 395 -0.06 25.70 -12.56
C VAL A 395 -0.08 24.24 -12.16
N VAL A 396 -1.26 23.72 -11.86
CA VAL A 396 -1.53 22.32 -11.56
C VAL A 396 -2.66 21.79 -12.45
N THR A 397 -2.69 20.49 -12.70
CA THR A 397 -3.68 19.89 -13.61
C THR A 397 -4.65 18.98 -12.85
N GLY A 398 -5.87 18.86 -13.38
CA GLY A 398 -6.89 17.92 -12.89
C GLY A 398 -7.08 16.71 -13.80
N GLY A 399 -7.90 15.74 -13.37
CA GLY A 399 -8.33 14.61 -14.19
C GLY A 399 -7.35 13.47 -14.37
N GLY A 400 -6.17 13.49 -13.74
CA GLY A 400 -5.13 12.48 -13.95
C GLY A 400 -4.38 12.05 -12.69
N GLY A 401 -4.98 12.20 -11.49
CA GLY A 401 -4.30 12.07 -10.22
C GLY A 401 -3.50 13.33 -9.86
N ILE A 402 -2.76 13.26 -8.77
CA ILE A 402 -1.81 14.30 -8.36
C ILE A 402 -0.55 14.17 -9.23
N GLN A 403 -0.20 15.24 -9.94
CA GLN A 403 1.04 15.31 -10.70
C GLN A 403 2.16 15.80 -9.79
N PRO A 404 3.32 15.12 -9.77
CA PRO A 404 4.44 15.57 -8.94
C PRO A 404 5.02 16.90 -9.46
N ASP A 405 5.46 17.74 -8.52
CA ASP A 405 6.20 18.98 -8.83
C ASP A 405 7.60 18.66 -9.37
N ILE A 406 8.20 17.59 -8.84
CA ILE A 406 9.49 17.04 -9.30
C ILE A 406 9.24 15.59 -9.73
N ARG A 407 9.26 15.37 -11.04
CA ARG A 407 9.09 14.03 -11.58
C ARG A 407 10.39 13.25 -11.51
N VAL A 408 10.37 12.13 -10.80
CA VAL A 408 11.48 11.19 -10.69
C VAL A 408 10.95 9.80 -10.97
N THR A 409 11.16 9.33 -12.19
CA THR A 409 10.77 7.99 -12.60
C THR A 409 11.87 7.01 -12.19
N PRO A 410 11.56 5.88 -11.54
CA PRO A 410 12.55 4.83 -11.29
C PRO A 410 13.19 4.37 -12.59
N GLU A 411 14.50 4.19 -12.58
CA GLU A 411 15.21 3.60 -13.71
C GLU A 411 14.76 2.17 -13.96
N ALA A 412 14.72 1.77 -15.22
CA ALA A 412 14.46 0.38 -15.57
C ALA A 412 15.64 -0.48 -15.08
N LEU A 413 15.32 -1.62 -14.49
CA LEU A 413 16.36 -2.55 -14.06
C LEU A 413 17.16 -3.02 -15.26
N SER A 414 18.48 -3.05 -15.12
CA SER A 414 19.35 -3.73 -16.09
C SER A 414 19.06 -5.23 -16.11
N ARG A 415 19.59 -5.94 -17.11
CA ARG A 415 19.46 -7.39 -17.18
C ARG A 415 20.02 -8.07 -15.92
N LEU A 416 21.19 -7.64 -15.47
CA LEU A 416 21.84 -8.21 -14.28
C LEU A 416 21.04 -7.92 -13.01
N GLU A 417 20.62 -6.68 -12.80
CA GLU A 417 19.76 -6.30 -11.68
C GLU A 417 18.47 -7.14 -11.64
N ALA A 418 17.81 -7.30 -12.80
CA ALA A 418 16.60 -8.10 -12.89
C ALA A 418 16.84 -9.59 -12.56
N VAL A 419 17.99 -10.16 -12.97
CA VAL A 419 18.35 -11.54 -12.65
C VAL A 419 18.65 -11.69 -11.16
N LEU A 420 19.41 -10.78 -10.56
CA LEU A 420 19.76 -10.81 -9.14
C LEU A 420 18.51 -10.67 -8.26
N ASP A 421 17.59 -9.80 -8.67
CA ASP A 421 16.32 -9.56 -8.00
C ASP A 421 15.41 -10.81 -8.09
N ALA A 422 15.18 -11.33 -9.30
CA ALA A 422 14.28 -12.47 -9.53
C ALA A 422 14.80 -13.78 -8.93
N SER A 423 16.13 -13.98 -8.85
CA SER A 423 16.74 -15.18 -8.27
C SER A 423 16.83 -15.14 -6.75
N GLY A 424 16.60 -13.97 -6.11
CA GLY A 424 16.83 -13.78 -4.68
C GLY A 424 18.29 -13.98 -4.24
N ALA A 425 19.21 -13.82 -5.19
CA ALA A 425 20.64 -14.08 -4.95
C ALA A 425 21.21 -13.17 -3.84
N VAL A 426 20.78 -11.89 -3.80
CA VAL A 426 21.21 -10.93 -2.79
C VAL A 426 20.75 -11.36 -1.39
N THR A 427 19.47 -11.70 -1.23
CA THR A 427 18.88 -12.14 0.05
C THR A 427 19.53 -13.44 0.54
N THR A 428 19.70 -14.42 -0.36
CA THR A 428 20.30 -15.70 0.01
C THR A 428 21.78 -15.56 0.36
N PHE A 429 22.53 -14.73 -0.38
CA PHE A 429 23.92 -14.43 -0.06
C PHE A 429 24.04 -13.75 1.30
N ALA A 430 23.19 -12.75 1.60
CA ALA A 430 23.20 -12.09 2.90
C ALA A 430 23.03 -13.09 4.06
N THR A 431 22.10 -14.06 3.92
CA THR A 431 21.93 -15.14 4.91
C THR A 431 23.21 -15.97 5.07
N GLN A 432 23.82 -16.38 3.95
CA GLN A 432 25.06 -17.15 3.97
C GLN A 432 26.23 -16.35 4.56
N TYR A 433 26.38 -15.09 4.15
CA TYR A 433 27.41 -14.18 4.64
C TYR A 433 27.34 -14.01 6.15
N LEU A 434 26.15 -13.77 6.68
CA LEU A 434 25.92 -13.61 8.13
C LEU A 434 26.23 -14.86 8.93
N SER A 435 26.04 -16.04 8.36
CA SER A 435 26.37 -17.28 9.06
C SER A 435 27.88 -17.46 9.28
N GLN A 436 28.71 -16.79 8.47
CA GLN A 436 30.17 -16.88 8.52
C GLN A 436 30.81 -15.65 9.21
N HIS A 437 30.10 -14.48 9.19
CA HIS A 437 30.66 -13.19 9.61
C HIS A 437 29.86 -12.53 10.75
N SER A 438 29.02 -13.27 11.48
CA SER A 438 28.29 -12.74 12.63
C SER A 438 29.13 -12.81 13.93
N PRO A 439 29.05 -11.81 14.83
CA PRO A 439 28.26 -10.58 14.76
C PRO A 439 28.89 -9.51 13.82
N LEU A 440 28.01 -8.79 13.11
CA LEU A 440 28.47 -7.69 12.24
C LEU A 440 28.98 -6.50 13.07
N PRO A 441 30.10 -5.89 12.67
CA PRO A 441 30.57 -4.64 13.29
C PRO A 441 29.57 -3.49 13.02
N GLU A 442 29.52 -2.51 13.92
CA GLU A 442 28.65 -1.34 13.74
C GLU A 442 29.00 -0.54 12.48
N SER A 443 30.28 -0.47 12.14
CA SER A 443 30.80 0.23 10.97
C SER A 443 30.83 -0.64 9.71
N PHE A 444 29.99 -1.68 9.61
CA PHE A 444 29.97 -2.59 8.48
C PHE A 444 29.87 -1.85 7.14
N ARG A 445 30.73 -2.22 6.21
CA ARG A 445 30.75 -1.76 4.82
C ARG A 445 30.99 -2.96 3.91
N VAL A 446 30.35 -2.95 2.75
CA VAL A 446 30.68 -3.90 1.70
C VAL A 446 32.06 -3.56 1.15
N THR A 447 33.00 -4.49 1.26
CA THR A 447 34.37 -4.35 0.79
C THR A 447 34.55 -5.04 -0.57
N PRO A 448 35.68 -4.82 -1.28
CA PRO A 448 36.00 -5.57 -2.50
C PRO A 448 35.93 -7.09 -2.28
N GLU A 449 36.39 -7.57 -1.13
CA GLU A 449 36.38 -8.99 -0.75
C GLU A 449 34.93 -9.51 -0.64
N THR A 450 34.02 -8.73 -0.04
CA THR A 450 32.58 -9.09 0.02
C THR A 450 31.98 -9.20 -1.38
N ILE A 451 32.38 -8.31 -2.30
CA ILE A 451 31.93 -8.34 -3.71
C ILE A 451 32.49 -9.59 -4.43
N ASP A 452 33.73 -9.96 -4.16
CA ASP A 452 34.35 -11.15 -4.75
C ASP A 452 33.72 -12.45 -4.20
N GLU A 453 33.43 -12.51 -2.91
CA GLU A 453 32.65 -13.61 -2.31
C GLU A 453 31.27 -13.73 -2.97
N PHE A 454 30.59 -12.62 -3.20
CA PHE A 454 29.29 -12.60 -3.88
C PHE A 454 29.44 -13.11 -5.34
N LYS A 455 30.50 -12.74 -6.04
CA LYS A 455 30.75 -13.22 -7.39
C LYS A 455 30.96 -14.74 -7.44
N VAL A 456 31.71 -15.29 -6.49
CA VAL A 456 31.90 -16.75 -6.34
C VAL A 456 30.57 -17.43 -6.04
N PHE A 457 29.77 -16.86 -5.15
CA PHE A 457 28.43 -17.35 -4.81
C PHE A 457 27.49 -17.39 -6.03
N LEU A 458 27.52 -16.35 -6.89
CA LEU A 458 26.73 -16.30 -8.13
C LEU A 458 27.18 -17.38 -9.12
N ALA A 459 28.49 -17.56 -9.29
CA ALA A 459 29.06 -18.58 -10.19
C ALA A 459 28.61 -19.99 -9.78
N ALA A 460 28.57 -20.29 -8.49
CA ALA A 460 28.07 -21.58 -7.97
C ALA A 460 26.58 -21.81 -8.27
N ARG A 461 25.81 -20.74 -8.56
CA ARG A 461 24.40 -20.77 -8.96
C ARG A 461 24.20 -20.62 -10.47
N GLN A 462 25.25 -20.74 -11.24
CA GLN A 462 25.24 -20.57 -12.71
C GLN A 462 24.80 -19.17 -13.17
N ILE A 463 24.89 -18.16 -12.31
CA ILE A 463 24.69 -16.77 -12.64
C ILE A 463 26.06 -16.18 -13.00
N GLN A 464 26.29 -15.94 -14.28
CA GLN A 464 27.57 -15.46 -14.80
C GLN A 464 27.37 -14.15 -15.56
N PRO A 465 27.49 -12.98 -14.87
CA PRO A 465 27.41 -11.69 -15.54
C PRO A 465 28.62 -11.47 -16.44
N GLY A 466 28.42 -10.77 -17.56
CA GLY A 466 29.51 -10.28 -18.39
C GLY A 466 30.41 -9.32 -17.63
N VAL A 467 31.68 -9.17 -18.09
CA VAL A 467 32.64 -8.29 -17.41
C VAL A 467 32.16 -6.84 -17.39
N GLY A 468 31.57 -6.36 -18.49
CA GLY A 468 30.98 -5.01 -18.56
C GLY A 468 29.81 -4.86 -17.61
N GLU A 469 28.82 -5.76 -17.65
CA GLU A 469 27.66 -5.73 -16.75
C GLU A 469 28.07 -5.71 -15.27
N TRP A 470 29.06 -6.52 -14.91
CA TRP A 470 29.56 -6.56 -13.53
C TRP A 470 30.19 -5.25 -13.09
N SER A 471 30.95 -4.61 -14.00
CA SER A 471 31.58 -3.32 -13.73
C SER A 471 30.57 -2.20 -13.59
N ASP A 472 29.61 -2.15 -14.49
CA ASP A 472 28.59 -1.10 -14.54
C ASP A 472 27.67 -1.15 -13.31
N GLU A 473 27.30 -2.35 -12.86
CA GLU A 473 26.38 -2.56 -11.75
C GLU A 473 27.06 -2.64 -10.36
N ARG A 474 28.36 -2.43 -10.28
CA ARG A 474 29.12 -2.60 -9.02
C ARG A 474 28.55 -1.75 -7.87
N THR A 475 28.14 -0.53 -8.16
CA THR A 475 27.55 0.37 -7.16
C THR A 475 26.20 -0.12 -6.70
N TRP A 476 25.35 -0.53 -7.63
CA TRP A 476 24.04 -1.11 -7.33
C TRP A 476 24.19 -2.37 -6.46
N ILE A 477 25.06 -3.30 -6.87
CA ILE A 477 25.35 -4.53 -6.13
C ILE A 477 25.81 -4.22 -4.71
N SER A 478 26.79 -3.31 -4.56
CA SER A 478 27.31 -2.94 -3.24
C SER A 478 26.23 -2.36 -2.32
N ASN A 479 25.38 -1.49 -2.86
CA ASN A 479 24.29 -0.88 -2.10
C ASN A 479 23.24 -1.90 -1.66
N HIS A 480 22.83 -2.80 -2.56
CA HIS A 480 21.82 -3.81 -2.27
C HIS A 480 22.34 -4.92 -1.34
N LEU A 481 23.60 -5.32 -1.48
CA LEU A 481 24.26 -6.20 -0.52
C LEU A 481 24.30 -5.57 0.88
N LYS A 482 24.71 -4.29 0.96
CA LYS A 482 24.75 -3.58 2.24
C LYS A 482 23.37 -3.51 2.88
N GLN A 483 22.37 -3.11 2.10
CA GLN A 483 20.97 -3.05 2.56
C GLN A 483 20.52 -4.40 3.10
N GLU A 484 20.65 -5.46 2.32
CA GLU A 484 20.12 -6.78 2.65
C GLU A 484 20.84 -7.41 3.85
N ILE A 485 22.17 -7.30 3.91
CA ILE A 485 22.97 -7.78 5.05
C ILE A 485 22.56 -7.03 6.33
N ILE A 486 22.41 -5.70 6.27
CA ILE A 486 21.94 -4.90 7.41
C ILE A 486 20.49 -5.27 7.79
N THR A 487 19.60 -5.47 6.81
CA THR A 487 18.22 -5.90 7.04
C THR A 487 18.16 -7.16 7.89
N GLN A 488 18.91 -8.19 7.51
CA GLN A 488 18.88 -9.46 8.22
C GLN A 488 19.63 -9.42 9.56
N ALA A 489 20.68 -8.61 9.68
CA ALA A 489 21.48 -8.50 10.90
C ALA A 489 20.89 -7.58 11.96
N LYS A 490 20.26 -6.47 11.55
CA LYS A 490 19.84 -5.36 12.43
C LYS A 490 18.35 -5.01 12.31
N GLY A 491 17.63 -5.74 11.48
CA GLY A 491 16.20 -5.54 11.25
C GLY A 491 15.89 -4.67 10.04
N VAL A 492 14.63 -4.78 9.59
CA VAL A 492 14.13 -4.15 8.35
C VAL A 492 14.20 -2.62 8.42
N ASP A 493 14.01 -2.03 9.59
CA ASP A 493 14.09 -0.56 9.78
C ASP A 493 15.47 -0.02 9.39
N LYS A 494 16.53 -0.74 9.80
CA LYS A 494 17.91 -0.36 9.45
C LYS A 494 18.23 -0.61 7.98
N GLY A 495 17.67 -1.64 7.39
CA GLY A 495 17.76 -1.87 5.94
C GLY A 495 17.13 -0.74 5.14
N ASP A 496 15.92 -0.31 5.52
CA ASP A 496 15.21 0.80 4.86
C ASP A 496 15.94 2.16 5.05
N GLU A 497 16.57 2.39 6.19
CA GLU A 497 17.43 3.55 6.41
C GLU A 497 18.64 3.57 5.44
N ILE A 498 19.23 2.40 5.17
CA ILE A 498 20.30 2.26 4.18
C ILE A 498 19.74 2.49 2.77
N GLN A 499 18.60 1.89 2.43
CA GLN A 499 17.97 2.07 1.12
C GLN A 499 17.67 3.53 0.81
N ALA A 500 17.16 4.28 1.77
CA ALA A 500 16.83 5.70 1.61
C ALA A 500 18.04 6.55 1.20
N GLN A 501 19.28 6.12 1.51
CA GLN A 501 20.50 6.84 1.14
C GLN A 501 20.81 6.82 -0.36
N PHE A 502 20.29 5.83 -1.09
CA PHE A 502 20.49 5.71 -2.55
C PHE A 502 19.18 5.68 -3.36
N ASP A 503 18.02 5.79 -2.71
CA ASP A 503 16.75 5.94 -3.40
C ASP A 503 16.69 7.32 -4.10
N PRO A 504 16.60 7.39 -5.44
CA PRO A 504 16.68 8.65 -6.17
C PRO A 504 15.50 9.58 -5.86
N GLN A 505 14.31 9.04 -5.53
CA GLN A 505 13.14 9.83 -5.18
C GLN A 505 13.30 10.45 -3.78
N VAL A 506 13.82 9.67 -2.81
CA VAL A 506 14.12 10.18 -1.45
C VAL A 506 15.19 11.26 -1.52
N GLN A 507 16.25 11.06 -2.29
CA GLN A 507 17.32 12.05 -2.44
C GLN A 507 16.85 13.33 -3.14
N ALA A 508 15.98 13.21 -4.16
CA ALA A 508 15.37 14.37 -4.81
C ALA A 508 14.44 15.15 -3.85
N ALA A 509 13.66 14.45 -3.04
CA ALA A 509 12.80 15.05 -2.03
C ALA A 509 13.62 15.78 -0.95
N LEU A 510 14.68 15.15 -0.44
CA LEU A 510 15.57 15.76 0.54
C LEU A 510 16.23 17.01 -0.03
N LYS A 511 16.76 16.96 -1.25
CA LYS A 511 17.34 18.12 -1.94
C LYS A 511 16.33 19.26 -2.10
N ALA A 512 15.09 18.96 -2.46
CA ALA A 512 14.04 19.97 -2.65
C ALA A 512 13.74 20.74 -1.36
N ILE A 513 13.65 20.04 -0.22
CA ILE A 513 13.39 20.70 1.07
C ILE A 513 14.65 21.39 1.64
N GLU A 514 15.86 20.92 1.36
CA GLU A 514 17.10 21.60 1.73
C GLU A 514 17.23 22.93 1.00
N THR A 515 17.10 22.93 -0.31
CA THR A 515 17.27 24.13 -1.14
C THR A 515 16.07 25.09 -1.07
N GLY A 516 14.87 24.57 -0.75
CA GLY A 516 13.64 25.36 -0.76
C GLY A 516 13.18 25.78 -2.17
N THR A 517 13.66 25.15 -3.22
CA THR A 517 13.58 25.58 -4.62
C THR A 517 12.15 25.80 -5.15
N LEU A 518 11.16 25.08 -4.63
CA LEU A 518 9.75 25.20 -5.05
C LEU A 518 8.86 25.95 -4.03
N LEU A 519 9.35 26.16 -2.81
CA LEU A 519 8.62 26.82 -1.73
C LEU A 519 9.07 28.29 -1.54
N ALA A 520 10.19 28.68 -2.17
CA ALA A 520 10.66 30.05 -2.17
C ALA A 520 9.77 30.90 -3.12
N ASP A 521 9.49 32.11 -2.70
CA ASP A 521 8.75 33.09 -3.52
C ASP A 521 9.47 33.30 -4.87
N ARG A 522 8.77 33.03 -5.97
CA ARG A 522 9.12 33.54 -7.29
C ARG A 522 8.27 34.78 -7.57
#